data_94a5d8fbf0f72362c04ca5f8de0fc9f3
#
_entry.id   94a5d8fbf0f72362c04ca5f8de0fc9f3
#
_cell.length_a   1.000
_cell.length_b   1.000
_cell.length_c   1.000
_cell.angle_alpha   90.00
_cell.angle_beta   90.00
_cell.angle_gamma   90.00
#
_symmetry.space_group_name_H-M   'P 1'
#
loop_
_entity.id
_entity.type
_entity.pdbx_description
1 polymer ?
#
loop_
_entity_poly.entity_id
_entity_poly.type
_entity_poly.pdbx_seq_one_letter_code
_entity_poly.pdbx_strand_id
1 'polypeptide(L)'
;MADLVVSDVTKAFGEKTVLQDVSIRIQDHELVSLLGVSGGGKTTLFNVISGLLTPDRGQVLLDGEDITGIPGKVSYMLQKDLLLPYRTVEDNVALPLVIGGMKKKEARQKVAPYFEEFGLLGTEKKYPAQLSGGMRQRAALLRTYLFSDRLALLDEPFSALDTLTKRARHRWYLDVMEQIHLSTIFITHDIDEAVLLSDRIYILGGKPGRIVDEIRIEEPRPRQNDFQLTDRFLFYKKRILQTIEETEE
;
A
#
# COMPACT_ATOMS: atom_id res chain seq x y z
N MET A 1 1.01 -9.94 -15.37
CA MET A 1 -0.28 -9.84 -14.66
C MET A 1 0.00 -10.03 -13.18
N ALA A 2 -0.66 -9.27 -12.32
CA ALA A 2 -0.51 -9.44 -10.86
C ALA A 2 -1.89 -9.74 -10.27
N ASP A 3 -2.22 -11.03 -10.12
CA ASP A 3 -3.44 -11.50 -9.47
C ASP A 3 -3.08 -12.06 -8.09
N LEU A 4 -3.39 -11.28 -7.03
CA LEU A 4 -3.22 -11.74 -5.65
C LEU A 4 -4.54 -12.33 -5.16
N VAL A 5 -4.46 -13.55 -4.63
CA VAL A 5 -5.58 -14.21 -3.96
C VAL A 5 -5.17 -14.62 -2.55
N VAL A 6 -5.84 -14.07 -1.57
CA VAL A 6 -5.74 -14.47 -0.15
C VAL A 6 -7.00 -15.26 0.16
N SER A 7 -6.85 -16.50 0.64
CA SER A 7 -7.98 -17.40 0.90
C SER A 7 -7.97 -17.90 2.33
N ASP A 8 -9.05 -17.61 3.06
CA ASP A 8 -9.42 -18.12 4.37
C ASP A 8 -8.29 -18.00 5.42
N VAL A 9 -7.55 -16.89 5.34
CA VAL A 9 -6.42 -16.64 6.22
C VAL A 9 -6.88 -16.44 7.66
N THR A 10 -6.36 -17.28 8.55
CA THR A 10 -6.53 -17.19 10.00
C THR A 10 -5.15 -17.06 10.65
N LYS A 11 -5.03 -16.12 11.61
CA LYS A 11 -3.79 -15.92 12.38
C LYS A 11 -4.07 -15.62 13.84
N ALA A 12 -3.44 -16.40 14.71
CA ALA A 12 -3.45 -16.21 16.15
C ALA A 12 -2.03 -15.96 16.70
N PHE A 13 -1.94 -15.31 17.84
CA PHE A 13 -0.74 -15.13 18.65
C PHE A 13 -1.04 -15.64 20.06
N GLY A 14 -0.54 -16.83 20.39
CA GLY A 14 -0.94 -17.55 21.58
C GLY A 14 -2.43 -17.88 21.53
N GLU A 15 -3.18 -17.50 22.56
CA GLU A 15 -4.63 -17.74 22.62
C GLU A 15 -5.47 -16.68 21.89
N LYS A 16 -4.83 -15.58 21.42
CA LYS A 16 -5.54 -14.47 20.78
C LYS A 16 -5.56 -14.63 19.28
N THR A 17 -6.72 -14.95 18.72
CA THR A 17 -6.95 -14.85 17.26
C THR A 17 -7.04 -13.39 16.86
N VAL A 18 -6.23 -12.98 15.86
CA VAL A 18 -6.16 -11.61 15.33
C VAL A 18 -6.87 -11.49 13.99
N LEU A 19 -6.70 -12.49 13.11
CA LEU A 19 -7.40 -12.58 11.83
C LEU A 19 -8.16 -13.90 11.79
N GLN A 20 -9.37 -13.89 11.24
CA GLN A 20 -10.19 -15.08 11.09
C GLN A 20 -10.88 -15.11 9.73
N ASP A 21 -10.60 -16.16 8.96
CA ASP A 21 -11.24 -16.47 7.67
C ASP A 21 -11.21 -15.26 6.69
N VAL A 22 -10.06 -14.59 6.62
CA VAL A 22 -9.88 -13.40 5.77
C VAL A 22 -9.60 -13.83 4.36
N SER A 23 -10.47 -13.41 3.41
CA SER A 23 -10.32 -13.64 1.98
C SER A 23 -10.42 -12.31 1.24
N ILE A 24 -9.40 -12.00 0.41
CA ILE A 24 -9.37 -10.83 -0.47
C ILE A 24 -8.74 -11.20 -1.81
N ARG A 25 -9.10 -10.46 -2.85
CA ARG A 25 -8.49 -10.60 -4.17
C ARG A 25 -8.15 -9.24 -4.76
N ILE A 26 -7.01 -9.16 -5.44
CA ILE A 26 -6.55 -7.97 -6.16
C ILE A 26 -6.22 -8.38 -7.58
N GLN A 27 -6.83 -7.69 -8.54
CA GLN A 27 -6.61 -7.94 -9.96
C GLN A 27 -5.41 -7.13 -10.49
N ASP A 28 -4.93 -7.51 -11.66
CA ASP A 28 -3.86 -6.78 -12.34
C ASP A 28 -4.22 -5.29 -12.52
N HIS A 29 -3.27 -4.40 -12.19
CA HIS A 29 -3.42 -2.94 -12.21
C HIS A 29 -4.52 -2.37 -11.29
N GLU A 30 -5.10 -3.18 -10.41
CA GLU A 30 -6.12 -2.73 -9.46
C GLU A 30 -5.48 -1.97 -8.29
N LEU A 31 -6.08 -0.87 -7.91
CA LEU A 31 -5.74 -0.12 -6.71
C LEU A 31 -6.80 -0.38 -5.64
N VAL A 32 -6.41 -1.11 -4.60
CA VAL A 32 -7.30 -1.57 -3.55
C VAL A 32 -6.95 -0.88 -2.23
N SER A 33 -7.94 -0.45 -1.46
CA SER A 33 -7.72 -0.02 -0.09
C SER A 33 -8.24 -1.03 0.93
N LEU A 34 -7.53 -1.13 2.06
CA LEU A 34 -7.94 -1.85 3.24
C LEU A 34 -8.24 -0.85 4.36
N LEU A 35 -9.52 -0.64 4.61
CA LEU A 35 -10.02 0.16 5.73
C LEU A 35 -10.27 -0.71 6.96
N GLY A 36 -10.32 -0.11 8.13
CA GLY A 36 -10.72 -0.76 9.38
C GLY A 36 -10.14 -0.04 10.59
N VAL A 37 -10.69 -0.38 11.76
CA VAL A 37 -10.30 0.24 13.02
C VAL A 37 -8.84 -0.06 13.39
N SER A 38 -8.25 0.83 14.21
CA SER A 38 -6.90 0.63 14.72
C SER A 38 -6.84 -0.67 15.56
N GLY A 39 -5.79 -1.47 15.34
CA GLY A 39 -5.65 -2.75 16.03
C GLY A 39 -6.52 -3.89 15.48
N GLY A 40 -7.28 -3.68 14.40
CA GLY A 40 -8.14 -4.71 13.75
C GLY A 40 -7.39 -5.77 12.94
N GLY A 41 -6.05 -5.77 12.90
CA GLY A 41 -5.28 -6.82 12.21
C GLY A 41 -4.75 -6.45 10.82
N LYS A 42 -4.94 -5.21 10.33
CA LYS A 42 -4.50 -4.78 8.97
C LYS A 42 -3.01 -5.04 8.72
N THR A 43 -2.14 -4.59 9.61
CA THR A 43 -0.68 -4.83 9.51
C THR A 43 -0.36 -6.33 9.64
N THR A 44 -1.12 -7.10 10.42
CA THR A 44 -0.97 -8.56 10.48
C THR A 44 -1.29 -9.20 9.14
N LEU A 45 -2.37 -8.77 8.47
CA LEU A 45 -2.72 -9.24 7.13
C LEU A 45 -1.62 -8.90 6.11
N PHE A 46 -1.09 -7.68 6.14
CA PHE A 46 0.02 -7.29 5.27
C PHE A 46 1.29 -8.12 5.51
N ASN A 47 1.59 -8.43 6.78
CA ASN A 47 2.71 -9.31 7.10
C ASN A 47 2.49 -10.75 6.60
N VAL A 48 1.24 -11.23 6.59
CA VAL A 48 0.90 -12.53 5.99
C VAL A 48 1.06 -12.48 4.47
N ILE A 49 0.52 -11.47 3.79
CA ILE A 49 0.62 -11.33 2.33
C ILE A 49 2.07 -11.18 1.89
N SER A 50 2.89 -10.44 2.65
CA SER A 50 4.32 -10.25 2.34
C SER A 50 5.20 -11.47 2.65
N GLY A 51 4.64 -12.53 3.25
CA GLY A 51 5.38 -13.72 3.66
C GLY A 51 6.25 -13.53 4.91
N LEU A 52 6.19 -12.34 5.57
CA LEU A 52 6.89 -12.09 6.83
C LEU A 52 6.27 -12.82 8.01
N LEU A 53 5.03 -13.25 7.88
CA LEU A 53 4.28 -13.99 8.87
C LEU A 53 3.52 -15.13 8.20
N THR A 54 3.76 -16.35 8.66
CA THR A 54 3.00 -17.53 8.19
C THR A 54 1.64 -17.56 8.88
N PRO A 55 0.52 -17.67 8.14
CA PRO A 55 -0.79 -17.85 8.73
C PRO A 55 -0.91 -19.24 9.37
N ASP A 56 -1.87 -19.40 10.29
CA ASP A 56 -2.15 -20.71 10.91
C ASP A 56 -3.07 -21.55 10.02
N ARG A 57 -3.87 -20.88 9.16
CA ARG A 57 -4.72 -21.48 8.12
C ARG A 57 -4.80 -20.54 6.93
N GLY A 58 -5.23 -21.08 5.78
CA GLY A 58 -5.39 -20.34 4.55
C GLY A 58 -4.09 -20.26 3.75
N GLN A 59 -4.16 -19.56 2.62
CA GLN A 59 -3.05 -19.45 1.69
C GLN A 59 -3.02 -18.09 1.00
N VAL A 60 -1.86 -17.74 0.46
CA VAL A 60 -1.64 -16.54 -0.36
C VAL A 60 -1.07 -16.96 -1.70
N LEU A 61 -1.79 -16.68 -2.77
CA LEU A 61 -1.36 -16.96 -4.14
C LEU A 61 -1.06 -15.64 -4.86
N LEU A 62 0.06 -15.59 -5.57
CA LEU A 62 0.40 -14.50 -6.49
C LEU A 62 0.59 -15.10 -7.89
N ASP A 63 -0.24 -14.69 -8.85
CA ASP A 63 -0.26 -15.25 -10.21
C ASP A 63 -0.42 -16.80 -10.24
N GLY A 64 -1.15 -17.34 -9.26
CA GLY A 64 -1.35 -18.79 -9.08
C GLY A 64 -0.21 -19.52 -8.39
N GLU A 65 0.92 -18.87 -8.10
CA GLU A 65 2.02 -19.42 -7.29
C GLU A 65 1.71 -19.24 -5.80
N ASP A 66 1.84 -20.31 -5.01
CA ASP A 66 1.71 -20.22 -3.56
C ASP A 66 2.95 -19.53 -2.96
N ILE A 67 2.73 -18.36 -2.37
CA ILE A 67 3.75 -17.55 -1.71
C ILE A 67 3.57 -17.52 -0.19
N THR A 68 2.75 -18.39 0.37
CA THR A 68 2.43 -18.42 1.80
C THR A 68 3.70 -18.58 2.65
N GLY A 69 4.00 -17.59 3.49
CA GLY A 69 5.20 -17.58 4.34
C GLY A 69 6.52 -17.44 3.58
N ILE A 70 6.49 -17.05 2.30
CA ILE A 70 7.70 -16.84 1.48
C ILE A 70 7.93 -15.34 1.31
N PRO A 71 8.90 -14.72 2.02
CA PRO A 71 9.18 -13.30 1.89
C PRO A 71 9.87 -12.97 0.57
N GLY A 72 9.78 -11.69 0.16
CA GLY A 72 10.49 -11.18 -1.02
C GLY A 72 9.78 -11.38 -2.35
N LYS A 73 8.50 -11.78 -2.36
CA LYS A 73 7.68 -11.93 -3.57
C LYS A 73 6.86 -10.67 -3.89
N VAL A 74 6.58 -9.84 -2.90
CA VAL A 74 5.82 -8.60 -3.03
C VAL A 74 6.57 -7.43 -2.41
N SER A 75 6.35 -6.23 -2.93
CA SER A 75 6.91 -5.01 -2.35
C SER A 75 6.13 -4.61 -1.11
N TYR A 76 6.82 -4.12 -0.06
CA TYR A 76 6.15 -3.68 1.16
C TYR A 76 6.74 -2.35 1.66
N MET A 77 5.94 -1.31 1.64
CA MET A 77 6.22 -0.02 2.26
C MET A 77 5.54 0.02 3.64
N LEU A 78 6.34 0.06 4.67
CA LEU A 78 5.88 0.18 6.06
C LEU A 78 5.45 1.64 6.35
N GLN A 79 4.63 1.85 7.37
CA GLN A 79 4.14 3.16 7.79
C GLN A 79 5.26 4.18 8.01
N LYS A 80 6.40 3.75 8.58
CA LYS A 80 7.62 4.56 8.67
C LYS A 80 8.44 4.40 7.38
N ASP A 81 9.05 5.48 6.91
CA ASP A 81 9.85 5.48 5.68
C ASP A 81 11.06 4.51 5.71
N LEU A 82 11.59 4.23 6.90
CA LEU A 82 12.72 3.33 7.16
C LEU A 82 13.88 3.50 6.16
N LEU A 83 14.12 4.74 5.72
CA LEU A 83 15.31 5.06 4.96
C LEU A 83 16.54 4.89 5.85
N LEU A 84 17.58 4.29 5.31
CA LEU A 84 18.84 4.07 6.02
C LEU A 84 19.53 5.43 6.23
N PRO A 85 19.69 5.91 7.47
CA PRO A 85 20.09 7.29 7.75
C PRO A 85 21.52 7.61 7.30
N TYR A 86 22.38 6.58 7.17
CA TYR A 86 23.77 6.72 6.77
C TYR A 86 24.02 6.47 5.28
N ARG A 87 22.94 6.31 4.48
CA ARG A 87 22.99 6.19 3.03
C ARG A 87 22.37 7.42 2.38
N THR A 88 22.90 7.82 1.23
CA THR A 88 22.26 8.86 0.42
C THR A 88 20.88 8.40 -0.07
N VAL A 89 20.06 9.32 -0.56
CA VAL A 89 18.73 9.01 -1.10
C VAL A 89 18.84 8.05 -2.28
N GLU A 90 19.78 8.29 -3.22
CA GLU A 90 20.00 7.37 -4.35
C GLU A 90 20.41 5.96 -3.88
N ASP A 91 21.22 5.85 -2.83
CA ASP A 91 21.64 4.55 -2.29
C ASP A 91 20.50 3.83 -1.55
N ASN A 92 19.57 4.58 -0.94
CA ASN A 92 18.36 4.02 -0.36
C ASN A 92 17.43 3.49 -1.45
N VAL A 93 17.19 4.29 -2.47
CA VAL A 93 16.31 3.97 -3.60
C VAL A 93 16.87 2.77 -4.41
N ALA A 94 18.17 2.76 -4.66
CA ALA A 94 18.84 1.70 -5.40
C ALA A 94 19.02 0.38 -4.62
N LEU A 95 18.73 0.38 -3.31
CA LEU A 95 19.00 -0.76 -2.43
C LEU A 95 18.38 -2.07 -2.89
N PRO A 96 17.11 -2.13 -3.33
CA PRO A 96 16.51 -3.38 -3.80
C PRO A 96 17.25 -3.99 -4.97
N LEU A 97 17.68 -3.17 -5.92
CA LEU A 97 18.44 -3.62 -7.09
C LEU A 97 19.82 -4.18 -6.70
N VAL A 98 20.46 -3.53 -5.71
CA VAL A 98 21.76 -4.00 -5.18
C VAL A 98 21.60 -5.33 -4.44
N ILE A 99 20.55 -5.51 -3.66
CA ILE A 99 20.22 -6.78 -2.98
C ILE A 99 19.92 -7.86 -4.03
N GLY A 100 19.27 -7.50 -5.14
CA GLY A 100 19.03 -8.38 -6.29
C GLY A 100 20.29 -8.72 -7.11
N GLY A 101 21.50 -8.28 -6.67
CA GLY A 101 22.79 -8.63 -7.28
C GLY A 101 23.33 -7.60 -8.29
N MET A 102 22.62 -6.50 -8.55
CA MET A 102 23.11 -5.44 -9.44
C MET A 102 24.27 -4.68 -8.80
N LYS A 103 25.30 -4.35 -9.59
CA LYS A 103 26.41 -3.52 -9.09
C LYS A 103 25.90 -2.12 -8.72
N LYS A 104 26.40 -1.59 -7.61
CA LYS A 104 25.95 -0.30 -7.05
C LYS A 104 25.94 0.84 -8.09
N LYS A 105 26.97 0.93 -8.95
CA LYS A 105 27.06 1.96 -9.99
C LYS A 105 25.92 1.83 -11.02
N GLU A 106 25.65 0.61 -11.46
CA GLU A 106 24.58 0.30 -12.41
C GLU A 106 23.20 0.57 -11.80
N ALA A 107 23.01 0.15 -10.53
CA ALA A 107 21.77 0.39 -9.79
C ALA A 107 21.47 1.90 -9.69
N ARG A 108 22.47 2.73 -9.35
CA ARG A 108 22.32 4.19 -9.34
C ARG A 108 21.94 4.77 -10.70
N GLN A 109 22.55 4.28 -11.77
CA GLN A 109 22.21 4.72 -13.13
C GLN A 109 20.78 4.34 -13.51
N LYS A 110 20.36 3.13 -13.11
CA LYS A 110 19.00 2.64 -13.38
C LYS A 110 17.93 3.43 -12.64
N VAL A 111 18.20 3.90 -11.43
CA VAL A 111 17.22 4.66 -10.64
C VAL A 111 17.17 6.16 -10.96
N ALA A 112 18.20 6.70 -11.60
CA ALA A 112 18.32 8.13 -11.86
C ALA A 112 17.12 8.77 -12.57
N PRO A 113 16.52 8.17 -13.63
CA PRO A 113 15.35 8.75 -14.30
C PRO A 113 14.14 8.92 -13.36
N TYR A 114 13.92 8.02 -12.44
CA TYR A 114 12.76 8.05 -11.53
C TYR A 114 12.80 9.19 -10.51
N PHE A 115 13.96 9.85 -10.29
CA PHE A 115 14.05 10.97 -9.37
C PHE A 115 13.20 12.17 -9.81
N GLU A 116 13.11 12.42 -11.11
CA GLU A 116 12.24 13.44 -11.65
C GLU A 116 10.76 13.07 -11.51
N GLU A 117 10.39 11.86 -11.92
CA GLU A 117 9.02 11.34 -11.86
C GLU A 117 8.46 11.35 -10.43
N PHE A 118 9.31 11.00 -9.45
CA PHE A 118 8.94 10.99 -8.04
C PHE A 118 9.11 12.35 -7.34
N GLY A 119 9.47 13.41 -8.09
CA GLY A 119 9.66 14.77 -7.54
C GLY A 119 10.78 14.85 -6.50
N LEU A 120 11.87 14.09 -6.73
CA LEU A 120 13.05 13.99 -5.89
C LEU A 120 14.31 14.56 -6.56
N LEU A 121 14.18 15.18 -7.73
CA LEU A 121 15.31 15.72 -8.48
C LEU A 121 16.17 16.66 -7.62
N GLY A 122 17.49 16.49 -7.66
CA GLY A 122 18.46 17.26 -6.86
C GLY A 122 18.60 16.77 -5.40
N THR A 123 17.99 15.63 -5.03
CA THR A 123 18.14 15.04 -3.70
C THR A 123 19.02 13.78 -3.67
N GLU A 124 19.51 13.32 -4.80
CA GLU A 124 20.20 12.05 -4.99
C GLU A 124 21.34 11.86 -3.98
N LYS A 125 22.13 12.90 -3.77
CA LYS A 125 23.31 12.91 -2.87
C LYS A 125 22.99 13.34 -1.43
N LYS A 126 21.74 13.76 -1.15
CA LYS A 126 21.32 14.11 0.20
C LYS A 126 21.11 12.87 1.05
N TYR A 127 21.13 13.07 2.36
CA TYR A 127 20.80 12.06 3.36
C TYR A 127 19.33 12.22 3.81
N PRO A 128 18.67 11.16 4.33
CA PRO A 128 17.28 11.24 4.78
C PRO A 128 16.97 12.41 5.73
N ALA A 129 17.90 12.73 6.63
CA ALA A 129 17.76 13.87 7.57
C ALA A 129 17.67 15.25 6.89
N GLN A 130 18.10 15.35 5.64
CA GLN A 130 18.06 16.60 4.84
C GLN A 130 16.78 16.73 4.01
N LEU A 131 15.89 15.76 4.07
CA LEU A 131 14.62 15.72 3.34
C LEU A 131 13.45 16.15 4.22
N SER A 132 12.43 16.77 3.61
CA SER A 132 11.12 16.91 4.25
C SER A 132 10.46 15.54 4.46
N GLY A 133 9.46 15.46 5.36
CA GLY A 133 8.69 14.23 5.58
C GLY A 133 8.11 13.65 4.28
N GLY A 134 7.54 14.53 3.43
CA GLY A 134 7.00 14.13 2.14
C GLY A 134 8.04 13.60 1.16
N MET A 135 9.22 14.23 1.12
CA MET A 135 10.31 13.74 0.27
C MET A 135 10.82 12.37 0.74
N ARG A 136 10.89 12.14 2.07
CA ARG A 136 11.24 10.81 2.60
C ARG A 136 10.23 9.76 2.21
N GLN A 137 8.92 10.06 2.31
CA GLN A 137 7.87 9.14 1.86
C GLN A 137 7.96 8.81 0.36
N ARG A 138 8.19 9.83 -0.49
CA ARG A 138 8.40 9.62 -1.93
C ARG A 138 9.61 8.74 -2.23
N ALA A 139 10.71 8.94 -1.50
CA ALA A 139 11.90 8.09 -1.63
C ALA A 139 11.64 6.65 -1.17
N ALA A 140 10.87 6.45 -0.10
CA ALA A 140 10.46 5.13 0.37
C ALA A 140 9.52 4.45 -0.63
N LEU A 141 8.57 5.18 -1.22
CA LEU A 141 7.68 4.66 -2.27
C LEU A 141 8.47 4.24 -3.52
N LEU A 142 9.41 5.08 -3.98
CA LEU A 142 10.28 4.75 -5.11
C LEU A 142 11.14 3.51 -4.82
N ARG A 143 11.70 3.40 -3.61
CA ARG A 143 12.41 2.18 -3.19
C ARG A 143 11.51 0.95 -3.23
N THR A 144 10.25 1.08 -2.80
CA THR A 144 9.26 0.00 -2.80
C THR A 144 8.90 -0.42 -4.23
N TYR A 145 8.68 0.53 -5.12
CA TYR A 145 8.45 0.28 -6.54
C TYR A 145 9.59 -0.50 -7.21
N LEU A 146 10.83 -0.13 -6.92
CA LEU A 146 12.01 -0.76 -7.52
C LEU A 146 12.32 -2.18 -6.99
N PHE A 147 11.59 -2.63 -5.97
CA PHE A 147 11.73 -3.98 -5.44
C PHE A 147 10.96 -5.01 -6.27
N SER A 148 9.72 -4.72 -6.64
CA SER A 148 8.86 -5.58 -7.48
C SER A 148 7.98 -4.71 -8.37
N ASP A 149 7.80 -5.14 -9.60
CA ASP A 149 6.95 -4.54 -10.62
C ASP A 149 5.54 -5.17 -10.68
N ARG A 150 5.20 -6.05 -9.73
CA ARG A 150 3.93 -6.79 -9.72
C ARG A 150 2.93 -6.20 -8.73
N LEU A 151 3.26 -6.27 -7.44
CA LEU A 151 2.36 -5.92 -6.35
C LEU A 151 3.09 -5.11 -5.28
N ALA A 152 2.48 -4.02 -4.84
CA ALA A 152 2.91 -3.24 -3.69
C ALA A 152 1.89 -3.27 -2.55
N LEU A 153 2.37 -3.48 -1.34
CA LEU A 153 1.65 -3.27 -0.09
C LEU A 153 2.12 -1.94 0.50
N LEU A 154 1.21 -1.01 0.78
CA LEU A 154 1.53 0.30 1.32
C LEU A 154 0.79 0.52 2.63
N ASP A 155 1.52 0.58 3.74
CA ASP A 155 0.95 0.80 5.06
C ASP A 155 0.91 2.30 5.37
N GLU A 156 -0.30 2.90 5.34
CA GLU A 156 -0.56 4.32 5.56
C GLU A 156 0.36 5.27 4.78
N PRO A 157 0.48 5.15 3.45
CA PRO A 157 1.47 5.88 2.67
C PRO A 157 1.31 7.40 2.71
N PHE A 158 0.19 7.89 3.24
CA PHE A 158 -0.17 9.32 3.25
C PHE A 158 -0.20 9.95 4.64
N SER A 159 0.05 9.21 5.72
CA SER A 159 -0.16 9.65 7.10
C SER A 159 0.76 10.78 7.57
N ALA A 160 1.93 10.98 6.97
CA ALA A 160 2.95 11.92 7.47
C ALA A 160 2.87 13.33 6.86
N LEU A 161 1.77 13.75 6.23
CA LEU A 161 1.75 14.96 5.43
C LEU A 161 0.55 15.89 5.71
N ASP A 162 0.84 17.18 5.79
CA ASP A 162 -0.04 18.28 6.11
C ASP A 162 -1.26 18.43 5.16
N THR A 163 -2.40 18.87 5.69
CA THR A 163 -3.71 18.89 5.01
C THR A 163 -3.76 19.74 3.73
N LEU A 164 -3.00 20.82 3.66
CA LEU A 164 -2.98 21.67 2.46
C LEU A 164 -2.29 21.03 1.25
N THR A 165 -1.38 20.09 1.51
CA THR A 165 -0.66 19.34 0.47
C THR A 165 -1.34 18.03 0.10
N LYS A 166 -2.42 17.62 0.79
CA LYS A 166 -3.08 16.32 0.66
C LYS A 166 -3.61 16.08 -0.77
N ARG A 167 -4.33 17.08 -1.34
CA ARG A 167 -4.87 16.98 -2.72
C ARG A 167 -3.79 16.88 -3.80
N ALA A 168 -2.75 17.72 -3.70
CA ALA A 168 -1.64 17.69 -4.64
C ALA A 168 -0.90 16.34 -4.59
N ARG A 169 -0.82 15.77 -3.41
CA ARG A 169 -0.21 14.48 -3.13
C ARG A 169 -1.00 13.30 -3.69
N HIS A 170 -2.33 13.29 -3.50
CA HIS A 170 -3.21 12.28 -4.07
C HIS A 170 -3.12 12.27 -5.60
N ARG A 171 -3.15 13.47 -6.21
CA ARG A 171 -3.00 13.59 -7.66
C ARG A 171 -1.63 13.04 -8.10
N TRP A 172 -0.54 13.51 -7.50
CA TRP A 172 0.80 13.01 -7.81
C TRP A 172 0.89 11.48 -7.65
N TYR A 173 0.31 10.93 -6.58
CA TYR A 173 0.31 9.49 -6.36
C TYR A 173 -0.44 8.73 -7.45
N LEU A 174 -1.62 9.21 -7.84
CA LEU A 174 -2.38 8.63 -8.94
C LEU A 174 -1.61 8.71 -10.26
N ASP A 175 -1.00 9.86 -10.56
CA ASP A 175 -0.17 10.05 -11.75
C ASP A 175 1.00 9.05 -11.78
N VAL A 176 1.68 8.87 -10.65
CA VAL A 176 2.75 7.87 -10.51
C VAL A 176 2.21 6.44 -10.66
N MET A 177 1.10 6.08 -9.99
CA MET A 177 0.53 4.74 -10.09
C MET A 177 0.04 4.41 -11.51
N GLU A 178 -0.50 5.38 -12.22
CA GLU A 178 -0.92 5.23 -13.62
C GLU A 178 0.28 4.98 -14.55
N GLN A 179 1.39 5.68 -14.33
CA GLN A 179 2.61 5.52 -15.12
C GLN A 179 3.30 4.17 -14.88
N ILE A 180 3.34 3.71 -13.62
CA ILE A 180 4.08 2.50 -13.25
C ILE A 180 3.26 1.20 -13.35
N HIS A 181 1.95 1.28 -13.60
CA HIS A 181 1.05 0.13 -13.82
C HIS A 181 1.17 -0.96 -12.73
N LEU A 182 1.37 -0.55 -11.47
CA LEU A 182 1.59 -1.46 -10.36
C LEU A 182 0.27 -1.77 -9.64
N SER A 183 -0.07 -3.05 -9.52
CA SER A 183 -1.16 -3.47 -8.64
C SER A 183 -0.83 -3.10 -7.20
N THR A 184 -1.77 -2.49 -6.49
CA THR A 184 -1.46 -1.96 -5.16
C THR A 184 -2.60 -2.21 -4.19
N ILE A 185 -2.24 -2.67 -2.99
CA ILE A 185 -3.14 -2.59 -1.83
C ILE A 185 -2.52 -1.63 -0.81
N PHE A 186 -3.32 -0.69 -0.32
CA PHE A 186 -2.86 0.23 0.71
C PHE A 186 -3.80 0.27 1.91
N ILE A 187 -3.21 0.37 3.09
CA ILE A 187 -3.95 0.62 4.33
C ILE A 187 -4.12 2.13 4.46
N THR A 188 -5.32 2.57 4.75
CA THR A 188 -5.61 3.92 5.19
C THR A 188 -6.71 3.91 6.26
N HIS A 189 -6.72 4.92 7.11
CA HIS A 189 -7.82 5.22 8.02
C HIS A 189 -8.70 6.37 7.50
N ASP A 190 -8.35 6.93 6.36
CA ASP A 190 -9.07 8.04 5.72
C ASP A 190 -10.02 7.52 4.65
N ILE A 191 -11.32 7.64 4.94
CA ILE A 191 -12.38 7.19 4.04
C ILE A 191 -12.35 7.95 2.71
N ASP A 192 -12.05 9.26 2.76
CA ASP A 192 -11.99 10.08 1.55
C ASP A 192 -10.84 9.64 0.64
N GLU A 193 -9.69 9.26 1.21
CA GLU A 193 -8.59 8.65 0.44
C GLU A 193 -9.01 7.34 -0.20
N ALA A 194 -9.63 6.45 0.56
CA ALA A 194 -10.09 5.17 0.05
C ALA A 194 -11.04 5.33 -1.14
N VAL A 195 -12.06 6.19 -1.00
CA VAL A 195 -13.03 6.44 -2.08
C VAL A 195 -12.41 7.15 -3.28
N LEU A 196 -11.46 8.06 -3.07
CA LEU A 196 -10.83 8.79 -4.18
C LEU A 196 -9.84 7.96 -5.00
N LEU A 197 -9.08 7.10 -4.31
CA LEU A 197 -7.91 6.46 -4.92
C LEU A 197 -8.18 5.04 -5.39
N SER A 198 -9.14 4.31 -4.79
CA SER A 198 -9.28 2.87 -5.01
C SER A 198 -10.31 2.51 -6.06
N ASP A 199 -10.11 1.38 -6.73
CA ASP A 199 -11.13 0.70 -7.53
C ASP A 199 -12.03 -0.15 -6.64
N ARG A 200 -11.45 -0.66 -5.53
CA ARG A 200 -12.11 -1.53 -4.55
C ARG A 200 -11.64 -1.21 -3.14
N ILE A 201 -12.57 -1.31 -2.21
CA ILE A 201 -12.33 -1.09 -0.79
C ILE A 201 -12.76 -2.35 -0.03
N TYR A 202 -11.85 -2.92 0.75
CA TYR A 202 -12.18 -3.93 1.75
C TYR A 202 -12.26 -3.29 3.12
N ILE A 203 -13.27 -3.67 3.90
CA ILE A 203 -13.42 -3.23 5.29
C ILE A 203 -13.10 -4.40 6.20
N LEU A 204 -12.02 -4.26 6.98
CA LEU A 204 -11.61 -5.22 7.99
C LEU A 204 -12.20 -4.78 9.35
N GLY A 205 -13.14 -5.54 9.87
CA GLY A 205 -13.85 -5.24 11.11
C GLY A 205 -13.88 -6.41 12.08
N GLY A 206 -14.33 -6.15 13.30
CA GLY A 206 -14.48 -7.16 14.35
C GLY A 206 -13.18 -7.51 15.11
N LYS A 207 -13.34 -8.35 16.12
CA LYS A 207 -12.23 -8.95 16.92
C LYS A 207 -12.59 -10.40 17.19
N PRO A 208 -12.00 -11.37 16.47
CA PRO A 208 -10.92 -11.23 15.46
C PRO A 208 -11.35 -10.50 14.18
N GLY A 209 -10.37 -9.90 13.49
CA GLY A 209 -10.58 -9.18 12.24
C GLY A 209 -11.05 -10.09 11.10
N ARG A 210 -12.11 -9.68 10.41
CA ARG A 210 -12.70 -10.35 9.24
C ARG A 210 -12.99 -9.32 8.17
N ILE A 211 -13.08 -9.71 6.91
CA ILE A 211 -13.65 -8.85 5.88
C ILE A 211 -15.16 -8.80 6.09
N VAL A 212 -15.66 -7.61 6.41
CA VAL A 212 -17.09 -7.37 6.71
C VAL A 212 -17.84 -6.75 5.55
N ASP A 213 -17.13 -6.04 4.66
CA ASP A 213 -17.70 -5.53 3.41
C ASP A 213 -16.63 -5.41 2.32
N GLU A 214 -17.07 -5.54 1.06
CA GLU A 214 -16.33 -5.26 -0.16
C GLU A 214 -17.12 -4.23 -0.97
N ILE A 215 -16.51 -3.08 -1.24
CA ILE A 215 -17.14 -1.99 -1.97
C ILE A 215 -16.34 -1.71 -3.25
N ARG A 216 -16.99 -1.84 -4.41
CA ARG A 216 -16.42 -1.42 -5.69
C ARG A 216 -16.80 0.01 -5.98
N ILE A 217 -15.83 0.81 -6.40
CA ILE A 217 -16.06 2.18 -6.84
C ILE A 217 -16.19 2.15 -8.37
N GLU A 218 -17.38 2.47 -8.86
CA GLU A 218 -17.71 2.35 -10.29
C GLU A 218 -17.08 3.47 -11.14
N GLU A 219 -16.75 4.61 -10.51
CA GLU A 219 -16.16 5.74 -11.19
C GLU A 219 -14.69 5.47 -11.53
N PRO A 220 -14.32 5.59 -12.84
CA PRO A 220 -12.96 5.29 -13.27
C PRO A 220 -11.95 6.28 -12.69
N ARG A 221 -10.71 5.83 -12.51
CA ARG A 221 -9.57 6.68 -12.19
C ARG A 221 -8.94 7.30 -13.45
N PRO A 222 -8.33 8.50 -13.38
CA PRO A 222 -8.34 9.44 -12.24
C PRO A 222 -9.71 10.11 -12.09
N ARG A 223 -10.22 10.19 -10.86
CA ARG A 223 -11.50 10.85 -10.57
C ARG A 223 -11.36 12.36 -10.64
N GLN A 224 -12.40 13.03 -11.15
CA GLN A 224 -12.41 14.48 -11.30
C GLN A 224 -12.32 15.19 -9.94
N ASN A 225 -11.82 16.43 -9.95
CA ASN A 225 -11.55 17.19 -8.72
C ASN A 225 -12.81 17.50 -7.89
N ASP A 226 -13.98 17.50 -8.52
CA ASP A 226 -15.29 17.73 -7.92
C ASP A 226 -16.00 16.44 -7.49
N PHE A 227 -15.42 15.27 -7.76
CA PHE A 227 -16.01 13.99 -7.38
C PHE A 227 -16.37 13.95 -5.88
N GLN A 228 -15.54 14.55 -5.02
CA GLN A 228 -15.82 14.65 -3.58
C GLN A 228 -17.10 15.42 -3.23
N LEU A 229 -17.62 16.24 -4.16
CA LEU A 229 -18.83 17.03 -3.98
C LEU A 229 -20.08 16.36 -4.55
N THR A 230 -19.94 15.15 -5.11
CA THR A 230 -21.04 14.43 -5.75
C THR A 230 -21.84 13.58 -4.74
N ASP A 231 -23.10 13.33 -5.06
CA ASP A 231 -23.94 12.41 -4.27
C ASP A 231 -23.37 10.97 -4.28
N ARG A 232 -22.69 10.56 -5.35
CA ARG A 232 -22.05 9.24 -5.44
C ARG A 232 -20.92 9.09 -4.42
N PHE A 233 -20.08 10.11 -4.27
CA PHE A 233 -19.03 10.11 -3.26
C PHE A 233 -19.63 10.01 -1.85
N LEU A 234 -20.66 10.79 -1.57
CA LEU A 234 -21.36 10.76 -0.28
C LEU A 234 -22.04 9.42 -0.01
N PHE A 235 -22.57 8.76 -1.04
CA PHE A 235 -23.12 7.41 -0.95
C PHE A 235 -22.08 6.40 -0.48
N TYR A 236 -20.90 6.34 -1.13
CA TYR A 236 -19.82 5.46 -0.71
C TYR A 236 -19.35 5.75 0.71
N LYS A 237 -19.16 7.02 1.02
CA LYS A 237 -18.73 7.45 2.35
C LYS A 237 -19.71 7.04 3.44
N LYS A 238 -21.01 7.23 3.23
CA LYS A 238 -22.06 6.81 4.17
C LYS A 238 -22.05 5.29 4.37
N ARG A 239 -21.97 4.51 3.29
CA ARG A 239 -21.92 3.04 3.37
C ARG A 239 -20.74 2.58 4.21
N ILE A 240 -19.53 3.13 3.95
CA ILE A 240 -18.33 2.79 4.69
C ILE A 240 -18.48 3.11 6.18
N LEU A 241 -18.98 4.31 6.51
CA LEU A 241 -19.20 4.73 7.90
C LEU A 241 -20.17 3.78 8.62
N GLN A 242 -21.29 3.47 7.99
CA GLN A 242 -22.29 2.54 8.51
C GLN A 242 -21.70 1.16 8.81
N THR A 243 -20.94 0.59 7.85
CA THR A 243 -20.29 -0.72 8.03
C THR A 243 -19.28 -0.70 9.19
N ILE A 244 -18.51 0.40 9.35
CA ILE A 244 -17.54 0.51 10.45
C ILE A 244 -18.27 0.61 11.80
N GLU A 245 -19.34 1.43 11.91
CA GLU A 245 -20.13 1.59 13.13
C GLU A 245 -20.76 0.26 13.57
N GLU A 246 -21.39 -0.48 12.65
CA GLU A 246 -22.00 -1.79 12.91
C GLU A 246 -21.00 -2.87 13.37
N THR A 247 -19.72 -2.70 13.10
CA THR A 247 -18.68 -3.67 13.50
C THR A 247 -17.96 -3.30 14.79
N GLU A 248 -18.18 -2.11 15.34
CA GLU A 248 -17.64 -1.69 16.64
C GLU A 248 -18.56 -2.04 17.81
N GLU A 249 -19.85 -2.31 17.55
CA GLU A 249 -20.81 -2.82 18.52
C GLU A 249 -20.67 -4.33 18.76
#